data_268467a8a8cb7d253f6f1957142b8d31
#
_entry.id   268467a8a8cb7d253f6f1957142b8d31
#
_cell.length_a   1.000
_cell.length_b   1.000
_cell.length_c   1.000
_cell.angle_alpha   90.00
_cell.angle_beta   90.00
_cell.angle_gamma   90.00
#
_symmetry.space_group_name_H-M   'P 1'
#
loop_
_entity.id
_entity.type
_entity.pdbx_description
1 polymer ?
#
loop_
_entity_poly.entity_id
_entity_poly.type
_entity_poly.pdbx_seq_one_letter_code
_entity_poly.pdbx_strand_id
1 'polypeptide(L)'
;VERPPVVCVMGHVDHGKTSLLDAIRKTNVTEKEAGGITQHIGAYVVEINGQRITFLDTPGHEAFTAMRMRGAQATDIAILVVAADDGVMPQTVEAINHAKAAGVEIIVAVNKIDKPSANVDRVKQEMSEYGLVPEDWGGSTIFVPVSAHTKEGIKDLLEMILLTAEVMELKANPRRNARGLVIEAELDKGKGPVATVLVQKGTLHIGDNIAVGSCHGKIRAMMDDKGRRVKEAGPSTPVEILGLNDVPGAGEIFIVMDNEKDARHFAETFISEGKNKLLEDTKMKLSLDDLFTQIKAGNVKELPIIVKADVQGSVEAVKQSLTKLSNEEVVVKVIHGGVGAINESDVTLAAASNAIIIGFNVRPDATAKSTAEREKVDIRLYRVIYQAIE
;
A
#
# COMPACT_ATOMS: atom_id res chain seq x y z
N VAL A 1 13.03 1.06 -23.99
CA VAL A 1 12.43 -0.28 -24.17
C VAL A 1 11.04 -0.26 -23.57
N GLU A 2 10.10 -0.93 -24.21
CA GLU A 2 8.74 -1.09 -23.69
C GLU A 2 8.77 -1.84 -22.37
N ARG A 3 7.92 -1.44 -21.45
CA ARG A 3 7.75 -2.11 -20.16
C ARG A 3 6.31 -2.59 -19.96
N PRO A 4 6.11 -3.64 -19.17
CA PRO A 4 4.76 -4.07 -18.82
C PRO A 4 3.95 -2.97 -18.12
N PRO A 5 2.63 -2.89 -18.33
CA PRO A 5 1.81 -1.98 -17.56
C PRO A 5 1.69 -2.43 -16.10
N VAL A 6 1.61 -1.47 -15.21
CA VAL A 6 1.32 -1.68 -13.80
C VAL A 6 -0.13 -1.27 -13.55
N VAL A 7 -0.92 -2.21 -13.07
CA VAL A 7 -2.37 -2.06 -12.90
C VAL A 7 -2.73 -2.17 -11.44
N CYS A 8 -3.46 -1.20 -10.94
CA CYS A 8 -4.03 -1.22 -9.60
C CYS A 8 -5.51 -1.60 -9.69
N VAL A 9 -5.96 -2.49 -8.83
CA VAL A 9 -7.37 -2.88 -8.73
C VAL A 9 -8.00 -2.21 -7.51
N MET A 10 -9.04 -1.44 -7.75
CA MET A 10 -9.75 -0.65 -6.74
C MET A 10 -11.23 -0.99 -6.73
N GLY A 11 -11.90 -0.71 -5.65
CA GLY A 11 -13.34 -0.87 -5.53
C GLY A 11 -13.79 -1.30 -4.14
N HIS A 12 -15.08 -1.42 -3.97
CA HIS A 12 -15.69 -1.88 -2.73
C HIS A 12 -15.37 -3.37 -2.50
N VAL A 13 -15.09 -3.76 -1.24
CA VAL A 13 -14.73 -5.14 -0.86
C VAL A 13 -15.79 -6.15 -1.33
N ASP A 14 -17.06 -5.81 -1.14
CA ASP A 14 -18.19 -6.69 -1.44
C ASP A 14 -18.54 -6.80 -2.94
N HIS A 15 -17.85 -6.04 -3.79
CA HIS A 15 -18.09 -6.07 -5.24
C HIS A 15 -17.30 -7.16 -5.99
N GLY A 16 -16.63 -8.03 -5.23
CA GLY A 16 -15.92 -9.19 -5.79
C GLY A 16 -14.51 -8.87 -6.31
N LYS A 17 -13.88 -7.84 -5.79
CA LYS A 17 -12.49 -7.46 -6.12
C LYS A 17 -11.54 -8.65 -5.95
N THR A 18 -11.54 -9.30 -4.78
CA THR A 18 -10.69 -10.46 -4.49
C THR A 18 -10.99 -11.63 -5.40
N SER A 19 -12.27 -11.93 -5.64
CA SER A 19 -12.69 -13.00 -6.54
C SER A 19 -12.28 -12.72 -7.98
N LEU A 20 -12.33 -11.46 -8.42
CA LEU A 20 -11.88 -11.05 -9.75
C LEU A 20 -10.37 -11.24 -9.90
N LEU A 21 -9.60 -10.83 -8.90
CA LEU A 21 -8.15 -11.03 -8.87
C LEU A 21 -7.78 -12.52 -8.91
N ASP A 22 -8.47 -13.35 -8.14
CA ASP A 22 -8.28 -14.80 -8.17
C ASP A 22 -8.62 -15.40 -9.53
N ALA A 23 -9.69 -14.95 -10.16
CA ALA A 23 -10.07 -15.38 -11.50
C ALA A 23 -9.01 -15.00 -12.55
N ILE A 24 -8.44 -13.80 -12.44
CA ILE A 24 -7.34 -13.35 -13.30
C ILE A 24 -6.09 -14.22 -13.09
N ARG A 25 -5.73 -14.53 -11.86
CA ARG A 25 -4.59 -15.43 -11.55
C ARG A 25 -4.78 -16.82 -12.13
N LYS A 26 -5.97 -17.41 -11.98
CA LYS A 26 -6.28 -18.78 -12.44
C LYS A 26 -6.28 -18.92 -13.96
N THR A 27 -6.60 -17.88 -14.72
CA THR A 27 -6.54 -17.92 -16.18
C THR A 27 -5.11 -18.04 -16.71
N ASN A 28 -4.12 -17.74 -15.89
CA ASN A 28 -2.70 -17.74 -16.25
C ASN A 28 -1.92 -18.91 -15.65
N VAL A 29 -2.53 -19.77 -14.85
CA VAL A 29 -1.86 -20.93 -14.26
C VAL A 29 -1.78 -22.03 -15.30
N THR A 30 -0.62 -22.15 -15.93
CA THR A 30 -0.24 -23.39 -16.62
C THR A 30 -0.20 -24.52 -15.59
N GLU A 31 -0.72 -25.69 -15.93
CA GLU A 31 -0.98 -26.85 -15.07
C GLU A 31 0.20 -27.37 -14.21
N LYS A 32 1.30 -26.67 -14.10
CA LYS A 32 2.52 -27.11 -13.43
C LYS A 32 2.77 -26.55 -12.04
N GLU A 33 1.93 -25.68 -11.50
CA GLU A 33 2.12 -25.16 -10.16
C GLU A 33 1.18 -25.82 -9.14
N ALA A 34 1.58 -27.02 -8.72
CA ALA A 34 1.07 -27.63 -7.51
C ALA A 34 1.63 -26.86 -6.29
N GLY A 35 0.83 -26.05 -5.67
CA GLY A 35 1.20 -25.33 -4.46
C GLY A 35 0.63 -23.91 -4.44
N GLY A 36 -0.69 -23.80 -4.45
CA GLY A 36 -1.39 -22.54 -4.31
C GLY A 36 -1.16 -21.88 -2.95
N ILE A 37 0.08 -21.51 -2.64
CA ILE A 37 0.35 -20.62 -1.51
C ILE A 37 0.32 -19.21 -2.07
N THR A 38 -0.81 -18.57 -1.89
CA THR A 38 -0.95 -17.14 -2.09
C THR A 38 -0.01 -16.46 -1.13
N GLN A 39 1.14 -16.06 -1.61
CA GLN A 39 2.04 -15.28 -0.80
C GLN A 39 1.49 -13.87 -0.67
N HIS A 40 1.71 -13.28 0.50
CA HIS A 40 1.21 -11.96 0.93
C HIS A 40 1.88 -10.78 0.22
N ILE A 41 2.38 -10.98 -0.98
CA ILE A 41 2.88 -9.89 -1.80
C ILE A 41 1.65 -9.20 -2.38
N GLY A 42 1.47 -7.92 -2.10
CA GLY A 42 0.40 -7.11 -2.68
C GLY A 42 0.55 -6.84 -4.18
N ALA A 43 1.33 -7.66 -4.88
CA ALA A 43 1.60 -7.54 -6.30
C ALA A 43 1.86 -8.90 -6.94
N TYR A 44 1.42 -9.07 -8.19
CA TYR A 44 1.69 -10.28 -8.96
C TYR A 44 1.71 -9.98 -10.46
N VAL A 45 2.32 -10.87 -11.23
CA VAL A 45 2.47 -10.75 -12.68
C VAL A 45 1.60 -11.80 -13.37
N VAL A 46 0.83 -11.33 -14.35
CA VAL A 46 0.02 -12.18 -15.24
C VAL A 46 0.59 -12.08 -16.64
N GLU A 47 0.70 -13.23 -17.31
CA GLU A 47 1.14 -13.28 -18.69
C GLU A 47 -0.04 -13.69 -19.59
N ILE A 48 -0.31 -12.89 -20.62
CA ILE A 48 -1.34 -13.16 -21.61
C ILE A 48 -0.84 -12.77 -23.01
N ASN A 49 -1.03 -13.65 -23.99
CA ASN A 49 -0.60 -13.44 -25.37
C ASN A 49 0.90 -13.09 -25.50
N GLY A 50 1.75 -13.65 -24.64
CA GLY A 50 3.18 -13.36 -24.60
C GLY A 50 3.54 -12.01 -24.00
N GLN A 51 2.59 -11.27 -23.44
CA GLN A 51 2.77 -9.97 -22.78
C GLN A 51 2.48 -10.08 -21.29
N ARG A 52 3.18 -9.27 -20.50
CA ARG A 52 3.09 -9.28 -19.03
C ARG A 52 2.30 -8.08 -18.55
N ILE A 53 1.50 -8.31 -17.50
CA ILE A 53 0.76 -7.27 -16.77
C ILE A 53 1.09 -7.45 -15.29
N THR A 54 1.50 -6.37 -14.64
CA THR A 54 1.73 -6.36 -13.18
C THR A 54 0.51 -5.79 -12.48
N PHE A 55 -0.07 -6.56 -11.57
CA PHE A 55 -1.21 -6.16 -10.76
C PHE A 55 -0.77 -5.80 -9.35
N LEU A 56 -1.27 -4.66 -8.85
CA LEU A 56 -1.16 -4.27 -7.45
C LEU A 56 -2.52 -4.42 -6.80
N ASP A 57 -2.58 -5.18 -5.71
CA ASP A 57 -3.78 -5.30 -4.89
C ASP A 57 -3.76 -4.26 -3.79
N THR A 58 -4.81 -3.43 -3.72
CA THR A 58 -4.98 -2.44 -2.68
C THR A 58 -6.16 -2.82 -1.79
N PRO A 59 -6.05 -2.66 -0.45
CA PRO A 59 -7.16 -2.93 0.46
C PRO A 59 -8.39 -2.10 0.11
N GLY A 60 -9.57 -2.76 0.10
CA GLY A 60 -10.85 -2.13 -0.17
C GLY A 60 -11.43 -1.31 0.99
N HIS A 61 -10.81 -1.39 2.16
CA HIS A 61 -11.29 -0.74 3.37
C HIS A 61 -10.95 0.76 3.39
N GLU A 62 -11.86 1.58 3.87
CA GLU A 62 -11.70 3.03 3.95
C GLU A 62 -10.48 3.46 4.78
N ALA A 63 -10.19 2.75 5.87
CA ALA A 63 -9.03 3.00 6.71
C ALA A 63 -7.67 2.80 5.99
N PHE A 64 -7.67 2.11 4.85
CA PHE A 64 -6.48 1.87 4.04
C PHE A 64 -6.36 2.84 2.85
N THR A 65 -7.00 4.00 2.92
CA THR A 65 -6.96 5.04 1.87
C THR A 65 -5.55 5.41 1.45
N ALA A 66 -4.61 5.54 2.40
CA ALA A 66 -3.21 5.85 2.11
C ALA A 66 -2.54 4.76 1.25
N MET A 67 -2.85 3.48 1.49
CA MET A 67 -2.34 2.37 0.68
C MET A 67 -2.91 2.40 -0.73
N ARG A 68 -4.19 2.75 -0.90
CA ARG A 68 -4.81 2.93 -2.21
C ARG A 68 -4.18 4.07 -2.99
N MET A 69 -3.94 5.21 -2.33
CA MET A 69 -3.23 6.34 -2.96
C MET A 69 -1.84 5.94 -3.46
N ARG A 70 -1.10 5.18 -2.68
CA ARG A 70 0.20 4.65 -3.09
C ARG A 70 0.08 3.71 -4.27
N GLY A 71 -0.89 2.78 -4.24
CA GLY A 71 -1.17 1.92 -5.36
C GLY A 71 -1.47 2.71 -6.63
N ALA A 72 -2.28 3.76 -6.55
CA ALA A 72 -2.58 4.63 -7.67
C ALA A 72 -1.34 5.38 -8.19
N GLN A 73 -0.48 5.88 -7.29
CA GLN A 73 0.75 6.58 -7.69
C GLN A 73 1.76 5.67 -8.40
N ALA A 74 1.78 4.39 -8.05
CA ALA A 74 2.67 3.41 -8.65
C ALA A 74 2.14 2.87 -9.98
N THR A 75 0.89 3.14 -10.35
CA THR A 75 0.19 2.51 -11.45
C THR A 75 0.10 3.37 -12.70
N ASP A 76 -0.03 2.67 -13.82
CA ASP A 76 -0.34 3.25 -15.13
C ASP A 76 -1.85 3.23 -15.40
N ILE A 77 -2.52 2.17 -14.97
CA ILE A 77 -3.94 1.92 -15.22
C ILE A 77 -4.61 1.47 -13.92
N ALA A 78 -5.76 2.04 -13.61
CA ALA A 78 -6.60 1.61 -12.49
C ALA A 78 -7.81 0.83 -13.01
N ILE A 79 -8.03 -0.36 -12.48
CA ILE A 79 -9.24 -1.14 -12.70
C ILE A 79 -10.18 -0.86 -11.55
N LEU A 80 -11.31 -0.27 -11.85
CA LEU A 80 -12.36 0.01 -10.89
C LEU A 80 -13.42 -1.07 -10.95
N VAL A 81 -13.53 -1.87 -9.90
CA VAL A 81 -14.49 -2.98 -9.83
C VAL A 81 -15.81 -2.48 -9.22
N VAL A 82 -16.89 -2.61 -9.96
CA VAL A 82 -18.23 -2.24 -9.53
C VAL A 82 -19.18 -3.41 -9.77
N ALA A 83 -19.93 -3.80 -8.75
CA ALA A 83 -20.91 -4.88 -8.89
C ALA A 83 -22.14 -4.40 -9.68
N ALA A 84 -22.56 -5.18 -10.66
CA ALA A 84 -23.67 -4.86 -11.53
C ALA A 84 -25.04 -4.84 -10.80
N ASP A 85 -25.15 -5.48 -9.66
CA ASP A 85 -26.35 -5.53 -8.82
C ASP A 85 -26.41 -4.40 -7.79
N ASP A 86 -25.28 -3.94 -7.28
CA ASP A 86 -25.22 -2.89 -6.23
C ASP A 86 -25.01 -1.48 -6.77
N GLY A 87 -24.27 -1.33 -7.87
CA GLY A 87 -23.90 -0.03 -8.43
C GLY A 87 -22.81 0.68 -7.63
N VAL A 88 -22.79 2.01 -7.74
CA VAL A 88 -21.74 2.85 -7.14
C VAL A 88 -21.95 2.97 -5.62
N MET A 89 -20.89 2.69 -4.86
CA MET A 89 -20.81 2.82 -3.41
C MET A 89 -19.87 3.97 -3.00
N PRO A 90 -19.90 4.44 -1.73
CA PRO A 90 -19.00 5.51 -1.28
C PRO A 90 -17.51 5.20 -1.50
N GLN A 91 -17.08 3.95 -1.28
CA GLN A 91 -15.71 3.53 -1.55
C GLN A 91 -15.37 3.53 -3.05
N THR A 92 -16.35 3.33 -3.91
CA THR A 92 -16.19 3.46 -5.36
C THR A 92 -15.87 4.90 -5.74
N VAL A 93 -16.62 5.86 -5.20
CA VAL A 93 -16.40 7.30 -5.42
C VAL A 93 -15.02 7.72 -4.92
N GLU A 94 -14.62 7.26 -3.76
CA GLU A 94 -13.29 7.51 -3.20
C GLU A 94 -12.18 6.98 -4.13
N ALA A 95 -12.32 5.76 -4.63
CA ALA A 95 -11.38 5.17 -5.58
C ALA A 95 -11.29 5.97 -6.88
N ILE A 96 -12.41 6.45 -7.42
CA ILE A 96 -12.45 7.32 -8.60
C ILE A 96 -11.66 8.61 -8.34
N ASN A 97 -11.89 9.25 -7.20
CA ASN A 97 -11.22 10.50 -6.85
C ASN A 97 -9.71 10.32 -6.72
N HIS A 98 -9.26 9.23 -6.09
CA HIS A 98 -7.83 8.92 -5.99
C HIS A 98 -7.18 8.64 -7.34
N ALA A 99 -7.83 7.88 -8.20
CA ALA A 99 -7.32 7.58 -9.53
C ALA A 99 -7.24 8.84 -10.41
N LYS A 100 -8.25 9.71 -10.35
CA LYS A 100 -8.24 10.99 -11.07
C LYS A 100 -7.16 11.94 -10.56
N ALA A 101 -6.99 12.03 -9.24
CA ALA A 101 -5.95 12.86 -8.63
C ALA A 101 -4.54 12.40 -9.02
N ALA A 102 -4.33 11.09 -9.20
CA ALA A 102 -3.08 10.52 -9.66
C ALA A 102 -2.86 10.62 -11.17
N GLY A 103 -3.86 11.04 -11.94
CA GLY A 103 -3.79 11.13 -13.42
C GLY A 103 -3.72 9.75 -14.10
N VAL A 104 -4.26 8.72 -13.50
CA VAL A 104 -4.21 7.34 -13.98
C VAL A 104 -5.38 7.05 -14.91
N GLU A 105 -5.15 6.32 -16.01
CA GLU A 105 -6.22 5.81 -16.85
C GLU A 105 -7.11 4.83 -16.10
N ILE A 106 -8.43 4.99 -16.23
CA ILE A 106 -9.42 4.16 -15.51
C ILE A 106 -10.14 3.24 -16.48
N ILE A 107 -10.15 1.94 -16.17
CA ILE A 107 -11.00 0.95 -16.83
C ILE A 107 -12.00 0.45 -15.78
N VAL A 108 -13.28 0.45 -16.12
CA VAL A 108 -14.33 -0.03 -15.21
C VAL A 108 -14.65 -1.48 -15.53
N ALA A 109 -14.44 -2.37 -14.54
CA ALA A 109 -14.86 -3.75 -14.59
C ALA A 109 -16.22 -3.88 -13.89
N VAL A 110 -17.26 -4.09 -14.65
CA VAL A 110 -18.61 -4.31 -14.11
C VAL A 110 -18.76 -5.79 -13.80
N ASN A 111 -18.63 -6.13 -12.54
CA ASN A 111 -18.60 -7.51 -12.06
C ASN A 111 -20.00 -8.03 -11.71
N LYS A 112 -20.09 -9.34 -11.50
CA LYS A 112 -21.31 -10.04 -11.11
C LYS A 112 -22.44 -9.97 -12.16
N ILE A 113 -22.08 -9.95 -13.44
CA ILE A 113 -23.06 -9.92 -14.55
C ILE A 113 -23.88 -11.22 -14.65
N ASP A 114 -23.44 -12.30 -14.00
CA ASP A 114 -24.14 -13.58 -13.90
C ASP A 114 -25.38 -13.53 -12.98
N LYS A 115 -25.49 -12.52 -12.12
CA LYS A 115 -26.61 -12.38 -11.22
C LYS A 115 -27.89 -11.91 -11.94
N PRO A 116 -29.08 -12.43 -11.55
CA PRO A 116 -30.36 -11.99 -12.14
C PRO A 116 -30.66 -10.51 -11.98
N SER A 117 -30.15 -9.90 -10.89
CA SER A 117 -30.33 -8.48 -10.57
C SER A 117 -29.28 -7.56 -11.24
N ALA A 118 -28.39 -8.12 -12.07
CA ALA A 118 -27.35 -7.37 -12.73
C ALA A 118 -27.94 -6.33 -13.73
N ASN A 119 -27.47 -5.11 -13.65
CA ASN A 119 -27.85 -4.03 -14.55
C ASN A 119 -26.63 -3.18 -14.93
N VAL A 120 -25.99 -3.54 -16.03
CA VAL A 120 -24.77 -2.88 -16.54
C VAL A 120 -25.07 -1.43 -16.96
N ASP A 121 -26.20 -1.18 -17.58
CA ASP A 121 -26.58 0.17 -18.04
C ASP A 121 -26.79 1.14 -16.89
N ARG A 122 -27.34 0.66 -15.78
CA ARG A 122 -27.46 1.43 -14.54
C ARG A 122 -26.10 1.83 -13.99
N VAL A 123 -25.14 0.89 -13.96
CA VAL A 123 -23.76 1.19 -13.52
C VAL A 123 -23.12 2.21 -14.43
N LYS A 124 -23.26 2.09 -15.74
CA LYS A 124 -22.77 3.07 -16.72
C LYS A 124 -23.35 4.45 -16.48
N GLN A 125 -24.65 4.55 -16.19
CA GLN A 125 -25.34 5.80 -15.88
C GLN A 125 -24.79 6.42 -14.58
N GLU A 126 -24.70 5.66 -13.51
CA GLU A 126 -24.17 6.13 -12.23
C GLU A 126 -22.71 6.59 -12.33
N MET A 127 -21.87 5.84 -13.06
CA MET A 127 -20.48 6.20 -13.29
C MET A 127 -20.32 7.46 -14.14
N SER A 128 -21.23 7.71 -15.08
CA SER A 128 -21.24 8.90 -15.90
C SER A 128 -21.42 10.18 -15.09
N GLU A 129 -22.14 10.11 -13.97
CA GLU A 129 -22.32 11.22 -13.02
C GLU A 129 -21.00 11.65 -12.38
N TYR A 130 -20.02 10.74 -12.31
CA TYR A 130 -18.67 11.00 -11.78
C TYR A 130 -17.63 11.27 -12.89
N GLY A 131 -18.08 11.50 -14.10
CA GLY A 131 -17.22 11.84 -15.24
C GLY A 131 -16.61 10.64 -15.96
N LEU A 132 -17.05 9.41 -15.65
CA LEU A 132 -16.63 8.18 -16.33
C LEU A 132 -17.71 7.76 -17.33
N VAL A 133 -17.70 8.39 -18.50
CA VAL A 133 -18.69 8.16 -19.56
C VAL A 133 -18.20 7.03 -20.47
N PRO A 134 -19.02 5.97 -20.71
CA PRO A 134 -18.65 4.88 -21.61
C PRO A 134 -18.34 5.35 -23.04
N GLU A 135 -17.45 4.63 -23.72
CA GLU A 135 -17.11 4.92 -25.13
C GLU A 135 -18.33 4.81 -26.05
N ASP A 136 -19.19 3.82 -25.83
CA ASP A 136 -20.44 3.63 -26.58
C ASP A 136 -21.48 4.71 -26.32
N TRP A 137 -21.33 5.55 -25.31
CA TRP A 137 -22.17 6.72 -25.02
C TRP A 137 -21.48 8.04 -25.38
N GLY A 138 -20.43 8.00 -26.19
CA GLY A 138 -19.68 9.15 -26.63
C GLY A 138 -18.57 9.65 -25.72
N GLY A 139 -18.26 8.91 -24.66
CA GLY A 139 -17.16 9.19 -23.74
C GLY A 139 -15.85 8.50 -24.13
N SER A 140 -14.92 8.44 -23.17
CA SER A 140 -13.60 7.87 -23.36
C SER A 140 -13.26 6.74 -22.38
N THR A 141 -14.17 6.38 -21.50
CA THR A 141 -13.94 5.34 -20.47
C THR A 141 -14.32 3.95 -20.97
N ILE A 142 -13.42 3.00 -20.80
CA ILE A 142 -13.65 1.59 -21.17
C ILE A 142 -14.41 0.90 -20.04
N PHE A 143 -15.54 0.29 -20.37
CA PHE A 143 -16.32 -0.56 -19.47
C PHE A 143 -16.27 -1.99 -19.97
N VAL A 144 -15.90 -2.92 -19.11
CA VAL A 144 -15.83 -4.35 -19.43
C VAL A 144 -16.76 -5.12 -18.49
N PRO A 145 -17.84 -5.70 -19.01
CA PRO A 145 -18.68 -6.59 -18.22
C PRO A 145 -17.94 -7.89 -17.91
N VAL A 146 -17.91 -8.29 -16.65
CA VAL A 146 -17.20 -9.50 -16.21
C VAL A 146 -18.00 -10.26 -15.15
N SER A 147 -17.70 -11.55 -15.03
CA SER A 147 -18.11 -12.37 -13.91
C SER A 147 -16.91 -13.14 -13.38
N ALA A 148 -16.48 -12.84 -12.18
CA ALA A 148 -15.43 -13.58 -11.51
C ALA A 148 -15.85 -15.03 -11.25
N HIS A 149 -17.13 -15.27 -11.04
CA HIS A 149 -17.70 -16.59 -10.78
C HIS A 149 -17.70 -17.48 -12.02
N THR A 150 -18.20 -17.00 -13.15
CA THR A 150 -18.27 -17.75 -14.41
C THR A 150 -17.02 -17.58 -15.27
N LYS A 151 -16.13 -16.67 -14.92
CA LYS A 151 -14.93 -16.24 -15.67
C LYS A 151 -15.24 -15.58 -17.02
N GLU A 152 -16.47 -15.17 -17.25
CA GLU A 152 -16.87 -14.44 -18.43
C GLU A 152 -16.25 -13.04 -18.44
N GLY A 153 -15.75 -12.60 -19.60
CA GLY A 153 -15.18 -11.26 -19.80
C GLY A 153 -13.79 -11.02 -19.21
N ILE A 154 -13.20 -11.97 -18.47
CA ILE A 154 -11.87 -11.83 -17.87
C ILE A 154 -10.80 -11.64 -18.94
N LYS A 155 -10.83 -12.45 -19.99
CA LYS A 155 -9.88 -12.33 -21.10
C LYS A 155 -10.02 -10.99 -21.84
N ASP A 156 -11.25 -10.53 -22.05
CA ASP A 156 -11.52 -9.24 -22.66
C ASP A 156 -10.98 -8.09 -21.81
N LEU A 157 -11.11 -8.18 -20.48
CA LEU A 157 -10.55 -7.20 -19.55
C LEU A 157 -9.02 -7.14 -19.67
N LEU A 158 -8.34 -8.27 -19.69
CA LEU A 158 -6.89 -8.33 -19.85
C LEU A 158 -6.42 -7.78 -21.20
N GLU A 159 -7.13 -8.11 -22.27
CA GLU A 159 -6.86 -7.58 -23.63
C GLU A 159 -7.05 -6.05 -23.69
N MET A 160 -8.06 -5.52 -23.02
CA MET A 160 -8.29 -4.07 -22.93
C MET A 160 -7.21 -3.36 -22.13
N ILE A 161 -6.68 -3.98 -21.10
CA ILE A 161 -5.53 -3.46 -20.35
C ILE A 161 -4.31 -3.36 -21.27
N LEU A 162 -4.01 -4.41 -22.03
CA LEU A 162 -2.88 -4.43 -22.96
C LEU A 162 -3.03 -3.39 -24.08
N LEU A 163 -4.23 -3.25 -24.63
CA LEU A 163 -4.52 -2.26 -25.65
C LEU A 163 -4.33 -0.83 -25.13
N THR A 164 -4.82 -0.55 -23.94
CA THR A 164 -4.64 0.76 -23.28
C THR A 164 -3.16 1.04 -23.02
N ALA A 165 -2.42 0.05 -22.56
CA ALA A 165 -0.97 0.17 -22.34
C ALA A 165 -0.20 0.45 -23.64
N GLU A 166 -0.60 -0.16 -24.74
CA GLU A 166 0.00 0.06 -26.06
C GLU A 166 -0.20 1.50 -26.52
N VAL A 167 -1.40 2.04 -26.35
CA VAL A 167 -1.72 3.44 -26.66
C VAL A 167 -0.92 4.42 -25.79
N MET A 168 -0.68 4.07 -24.52
CA MET A 168 0.09 4.89 -23.58
C MET A 168 1.59 4.91 -23.89
N GLU A 169 2.11 3.98 -24.68
CA GLU A 169 3.54 3.86 -25.02
C GLU A 169 4.46 3.84 -23.79
N LEU A 170 4.19 2.93 -22.86
CA LEU A 170 4.93 2.79 -21.61
C LEU A 170 6.36 2.31 -21.86
N LYS A 171 7.34 3.08 -21.42
CA LYS A 171 8.77 2.81 -21.65
C LYS A 171 9.60 3.01 -20.39
N ALA A 172 10.69 2.24 -20.30
CA ALA A 172 11.71 2.41 -19.26
C ALA A 172 13.07 1.97 -19.78
N ASN A 173 14.12 2.48 -19.17
CA ASN A 173 15.48 2.06 -19.48
C ASN A 173 15.92 0.96 -18.51
N PRO A 174 16.07 -0.31 -18.96
CA PRO A 174 16.48 -1.41 -18.09
C PRO A 174 17.99 -1.42 -17.78
N ARG A 175 18.80 -0.63 -18.49
CA ARG A 175 20.27 -0.65 -18.39
C ARG A 175 20.84 0.38 -17.41
N ARG A 176 20.03 0.93 -16.54
CA ARG A 176 20.49 1.86 -15.51
C ARG A 176 20.37 1.23 -14.12
N ASN A 177 20.95 1.89 -13.13
CA ASN A 177 20.71 1.52 -11.73
C ASN A 177 19.21 1.56 -11.41
N ALA A 178 18.73 0.54 -10.73
CA ALA A 178 17.32 0.40 -10.44
C ALA A 178 16.79 1.51 -9.52
N ARG A 179 15.58 1.91 -9.80
CA ARG A 179 14.80 2.82 -8.99
C ARG A 179 13.34 2.37 -8.97
N GLY A 180 12.68 2.51 -7.85
CA GLY A 180 11.28 2.13 -7.74
C GLY A 180 10.69 2.47 -6.39
N LEU A 181 9.62 1.78 -6.05
CA LEU A 181 8.82 2.03 -4.85
C LEU A 181 8.75 0.80 -3.95
N VAL A 182 8.67 1.04 -2.66
CA VAL A 182 8.27 0.03 -1.67
C VAL A 182 6.76 -0.08 -1.68
N ILE A 183 6.24 -1.26 -1.98
CA ILE A 183 4.80 -1.55 -1.95
C ILE A 183 4.38 -1.86 -0.52
N GLU A 184 5.11 -2.78 0.12
CA GLU A 184 4.86 -3.22 1.48
C GLU A 184 6.17 -3.66 2.14
N ALA A 185 6.22 -3.58 3.47
CA ALA A 185 7.39 -4.04 4.22
C ALA A 185 6.96 -4.60 5.57
N GLU A 186 7.66 -5.61 6.03
CA GLU A 186 7.39 -6.27 7.31
C GLU A 186 8.69 -6.71 7.98
N LEU A 187 8.61 -6.98 9.27
CA LEU A 187 9.69 -7.61 10.02
C LEU A 187 9.37 -9.09 10.21
N ASP A 188 10.05 -9.94 9.45
CA ASP A 188 9.94 -11.39 9.59
C ASP A 188 10.84 -11.90 10.71
N LYS A 189 10.33 -12.78 11.53
CA LYS A 189 11.08 -13.34 12.69
C LYS A 189 12.31 -14.16 12.29
N GLY A 190 12.29 -14.78 11.12
CA GLY A 190 13.38 -15.61 10.62
C GLY A 190 14.31 -14.92 9.64
N LYS A 191 13.73 -14.08 8.78
CA LYS A 191 14.43 -13.44 7.64
C LYS A 191 14.91 -12.01 7.94
N GLY A 192 14.39 -11.38 9.01
CA GLY A 192 14.62 -9.98 9.32
C GLY A 192 13.72 -9.05 8.49
N PRO A 193 14.17 -7.83 8.18
CA PRO A 193 13.41 -6.90 7.34
C PRO A 193 13.17 -7.47 5.95
N VAL A 194 11.92 -7.51 5.54
CA VAL A 194 11.47 -7.97 4.22
C VAL A 194 10.67 -6.85 3.56
N ALA A 195 11.03 -6.49 2.35
CA ALA A 195 10.32 -5.47 1.60
C ALA A 195 9.88 -6.01 0.24
N THR A 196 8.64 -5.73 -0.13
CA THR A 196 8.16 -5.93 -1.49
C THR A 196 8.28 -4.62 -2.24
N VAL A 197 9.07 -4.62 -3.30
CA VAL A 197 9.35 -3.45 -4.10
C VAL A 197 8.87 -3.63 -5.53
N LEU A 198 8.47 -2.53 -6.16
CA LEU A 198 8.18 -2.47 -7.58
C LEU A 198 9.31 -1.72 -8.27
N VAL A 199 10.02 -2.39 -9.16
CA VAL A 199 11.04 -1.76 -9.99
C VAL A 199 10.37 -0.94 -11.08
N GLN A 200 10.66 0.35 -11.12
CA GLN A 200 10.09 1.27 -12.11
C GLN A 200 11.06 1.58 -13.24
N LYS A 201 12.33 1.73 -12.92
CA LYS A 201 13.41 2.03 -13.86
C LYS A 201 14.62 1.18 -13.55
N GLY A 202 15.40 0.86 -14.56
CA GLY A 202 16.60 0.06 -14.40
C GLY A 202 16.31 -1.41 -14.11
N THR A 203 17.35 -2.15 -13.78
CA THR A 203 17.27 -3.56 -13.39
C THR A 203 17.91 -3.75 -12.03
N LEU A 204 17.17 -4.36 -11.11
CA LEU A 204 17.64 -4.67 -9.76
C LEU A 204 18.31 -6.04 -9.76
N HIS A 205 19.48 -6.14 -9.13
CA HIS A 205 20.26 -7.37 -9.07
C HIS A 205 20.58 -7.77 -7.64
N ILE A 206 20.77 -9.06 -7.39
CA ILE A 206 21.35 -9.54 -6.14
C ILE A 206 22.74 -8.94 -5.98
N GLY A 207 23.03 -8.45 -4.79
CA GLY A 207 24.30 -7.80 -4.48
C GLY A 207 24.29 -6.28 -4.69
N ASP A 208 23.22 -5.71 -5.25
CA ASP A 208 23.08 -4.26 -5.37
C ASP A 208 23.00 -3.59 -4.00
N ASN A 209 23.64 -2.44 -3.88
CA ASN A 209 23.56 -1.59 -2.70
C ASN A 209 22.38 -0.64 -2.86
N ILE A 210 21.45 -0.70 -1.94
CA ILE A 210 20.17 0.00 -2.04
C ILE A 210 19.97 0.93 -0.84
N ALA A 211 19.44 2.10 -1.11
CA ALA A 211 18.96 3.06 -0.11
C ALA A 211 17.46 3.26 -0.26
N VAL A 212 16.74 3.21 0.85
CA VAL A 212 15.28 3.35 0.91
C VAL A 212 14.93 4.24 2.10
N GLY A 213 14.72 5.53 1.88
CA GLY A 213 14.47 6.45 2.98
C GLY A 213 15.59 6.41 4.03
N SER A 214 15.25 6.05 5.26
CA SER A 214 16.19 5.89 6.37
C SER A 214 16.91 4.53 6.40
N CYS A 215 16.52 3.61 5.52
CA CYS A 215 17.06 2.25 5.46
C CYS A 215 18.10 2.12 4.34
N HIS A 216 19.03 1.21 4.53
CA HIS A 216 20.00 0.84 3.51
C HIS A 216 20.35 -0.65 3.64
N GLY A 217 20.99 -1.19 2.65
CA GLY A 217 21.48 -2.56 2.69
C GLY A 217 21.99 -3.04 1.35
N LYS A 218 22.51 -4.25 1.37
CA LYS A 218 22.91 -4.99 0.18
C LYS A 218 21.90 -6.10 -0.06
N ILE A 219 21.36 -6.20 -1.26
CA ILE A 219 20.36 -7.21 -1.58
C ILE A 219 20.99 -8.59 -1.49
N ARG A 220 20.52 -9.36 -0.51
CA ARG A 220 20.99 -10.71 -0.21
C ARG A 220 20.25 -11.76 -1.02
N ALA A 221 18.94 -11.57 -1.20
CA ALA A 221 18.08 -12.45 -1.96
C ALA A 221 16.89 -11.67 -2.50
N MET A 222 16.36 -12.13 -3.63
CA MET A 222 15.11 -11.65 -4.21
C MET A 222 14.21 -12.82 -4.57
N MET A 223 12.91 -12.65 -4.36
CA MET A 223 11.88 -13.63 -4.74
C MET A 223 10.80 -12.96 -5.57
N ASP A 224 10.33 -13.65 -6.60
CA ASP A 224 9.23 -13.18 -7.42
C ASP A 224 7.88 -13.37 -6.73
N ASP A 225 6.79 -12.99 -7.41
CA ASP A 225 5.42 -13.13 -6.91
C ASP A 225 4.98 -14.60 -6.68
N LYS A 226 5.71 -15.56 -7.23
CA LYS A 226 5.47 -17.00 -7.06
C LYS A 226 6.36 -17.64 -5.99
N GLY A 227 7.13 -16.84 -5.27
CA GLY A 227 8.06 -17.31 -4.23
C GLY A 227 9.33 -17.94 -4.77
N ARG A 228 9.63 -17.81 -6.07
CA ARG A 228 10.86 -18.33 -6.67
C ARG A 228 12.01 -17.33 -6.54
N ARG A 229 13.19 -17.84 -6.26
CA ARG A 229 14.39 -17.00 -6.23
C ARG A 229 14.74 -16.50 -7.64
N VAL A 230 14.99 -15.21 -7.75
CA VAL A 230 15.40 -14.56 -8.99
C VAL A 230 16.71 -13.79 -8.77
N LYS A 231 17.51 -13.66 -9.83
CA LYS A 231 18.78 -12.96 -9.78
C LYS A 231 18.65 -11.50 -10.17
N GLU A 232 17.63 -11.16 -10.93
CA GLU A 232 17.39 -9.80 -11.42
C GLU A 232 15.90 -9.51 -11.55
N ALA A 233 15.55 -8.25 -11.51
CA ALA A 233 14.19 -7.76 -11.72
C ALA A 233 14.24 -6.48 -12.56
N GLY A 234 13.65 -6.54 -13.74
CA GLY A 234 13.54 -5.43 -14.67
C GLY A 234 12.39 -4.48 -14.37
N PRO A 235 12.16 -3.46 -15.23
CA PRO A 235 11.08 -2.50 -15.06
C PRO A 235 9.70 -3.16 -14.97
N SER A 236 8.83 -2.61 -14.13
CA SER A 236 7.47 -3.09 -13.81
C SER A 236 7.42 -4.48 -13.16
N THR A 237 8.52 -4.96 -12.60
CA THR A 237 8.58 -6.27 -11.93
C THR A 237 8.50 -6.08 -10.41
N PRO A 238 7.52 -6.70 -9.73
CA PRO A 238 7.48 -6.75 -8.28
C PRO A 238 8.39 -7.87 -7.77
N VAL A 239 9.16 -7.59 -6.74
CA VAL A 239 10.01 -8.58 -6.05
C VAL A 239 10.05 -8.33 -4.56
N GLU A 240 10.16 -9.40 -3.81
CA GLU A 240 10.45 -9.37 -2.38
C GLU A 240 11.97 -9.38 -2.20
N ILE A 241 12.50 -8.43 -1.45
CA ILE A 241 13.94 -8.30 -1.20
C ILE A 241 14.29 -8.52 0.25
N LEU A 242 15.45 -9.11 0.48
CA LEU A 242 16.08 -9.30 1.78
C LEU A 242 17.43 -8.59 1.82
N GLY A 243 17.83 -8.09 2.96
CA GLY A 243 19.16 -7.49 3.17
C GLY A 243 19.14 -6.05 3.68
N LEU A 244 17.97 -5.45 3.84
CA LEU A 244 17.86 -4.12 4.45
C LEU A 244 18.20 -4.18 5.96
N ASN A 245 18.75 -3.08 6.48
CA ASN A 245 19.08 -2.97 7.91
C ASN A 245 17.86 -2.75 8.80
N ASP A 246 16.76 -2.26 8.24
CA ASP A 246 15.51 -2.02 8.96
C ASP A 246 14.33 -2.07 8.00
N VAL A 247 13.11 -1.98 8.51
CA VAL A 247 11.88 -2.00 7.73
C VAL A 247 11.62 -0.61 7.15
N PRO A 248 11.58 -0.47 5.81
CA PRO A 248 11.26 0.81 5.18
C PRO A 248 9.76 1.11 5.27
N GLY A 249 9.41 2.38 5.07
CA GLY A 249 8.02 2.80 4.92
C GLY A 249 7.46 2.43 3.55
N ALA A 250 6.24 1.93 3.51
CA ALA A 250 5.54 1.69 2.25
C ALA A 250 5.34 3.02 1.49
N GLY A 251 5.51 2.99 0.18
CA GLY A 251 5.48 4.18 -0.67
C GLY A 251 6.80 4.96 -0.76
N GLU A 252 7.82 4.59 0.01
CA GLU A 252 9.15 5.19 -0.10
C GLU A 252 9.84 4.76 -1.39
N ILE A 253 10.65 5.67 -1.93
CA ILE A 253 11.44 5.41 -3.13
C ILE A 253 12.72 4.69 -2.73
N PHE A 254 13.05 3.60 -3.44
CA PHE A 254 14.37 2.99 -3.35
C PHE A 254 15.25 3.39 -4.54
N ILE A 255 16.54 3.48 -4.29
CA ILE A 255 17.56 3.81 -5.29
C ILE A 255 18.75 2.86 -5.10
N VAL A 256 19.24 2.29 -6.20
CA VAL A 256 20.49 1.54 -6.20
C VAL A 256 21.66 2.52 -6.29
N MET A 257 22.59 2.37 -5.36
CA MET A 257 23.81 3.18 -5.29
C MET A 257 25.03 2.35 -5.77
N ASP A 258 26.10 3.02 -6.16
CA ASP A 258 27.29 2.38 -6.72
C ASP A 258 28.08 1.56 -5.68
N ASN A 259 27.97 1.94 -4.40
CA ASN A 259 28.66 1.25 -3.31
C ASN A 259 27.88 1.35 -1.99
N GLU A 260 28.26 0.52 -1.01
CA GLU A 260 27.63 0.47 0.31
C GLU A 260 27.77 1.79 1.08
N LYS A 261 28.90 2.47 0.96
CA LYS A 261 29.17 3.73 1.64
C LYS A 261 28.19 4.82 1.20
N ASP A 262 27.93 4.93 -0.10
CA ASP A 262 26.99 5.90 -0.66
C ASP A 262 25.56 5.60 -0.21
N ALA A 263 25.15 4.34 -0.19
CA ALA A 263 23.83 3.92 0.28
C ALA A 263 23.62 4.26 1.77
N ARG A 264 24.62 3.99 2.61
CA ARG A 264 24.60 4.34 4.03
C ARG A 264 24.54 5.85 4.24
N HIS A 265 25.35 6.61 3.51
CA HIS A 265 25.38 8.07 3.59
C HIS A 265 24.04 8.69 3.20
N PHE A 266 23.42 8.20 2.14
CA PHE A 266 22.10 8.64 1.72
C PHE A 266 21.04 8.40 2.82
N ALA A 267 21.02 7.22 3.44
CA ALA A 267 20.11 6.89 4.52
C ALA A 267 20.34 7.78 5.77
N GLU A 268 21.59 8.02 6.14
CA GLU A 268 21.98 8.90 7.26
C GLU A 268 21.55 10.35 7.01
N THR A 269 21.72 10.85 5.79
CA THR A 269 21.26 12.19 5.39
C THR A 269 19.75 12.30 5.50
N PHE A 270 19.03 11.30 5.05
CA PHE A 270 17.57 11.25 5.18
C PHE A 270 17.10 11.29 6.64
N ILE A 271 17.76 10.54 7.53
CA ILE A 271 17.48 10.58 8.98
C ILE A 271 17.75 11.96 9.56
N SER A 272 18.88 12.57 9.22
CA SER A 272 19.29 13.91 9.67
C SER A 272 18.28 14.98 9.25
N GLU A 273 17.88 14.97 7.99
CA GLU A 273 16.88 15.91 7.47
C GLU A 273 15.51 15.70 8.12
N GLY A 274 15.11 14.46 8.33
CA GLY A 274 13.88 14.13 9.03
C GLY A 274 13.86 14.61 10.47
N LYS A 275 14.97 14.45 11.20
CA LYS A 275 15.13 14.98 12.56
C LYS A 275 15.09 16.49 12.62
N ASN A 276 15.77 17.16 11.69
CA ASN A 276 15.78 18.62 11.62
C ASN A 276 14.40 19.17 11.32
N LYS A 277 13.67 18.55 10.39
CA LYS A 277 12.30 18.93 10.06
C LYS A 277 11.35 18.74 11.25
N LEU A 278 11.48 17.62 11.98
CA LEU A 278 10.70 17.38 13.20
C LEU A 278 11.01 18.41 14.28
N LEU A 279 12.29 18.80 14.44
CA LEU A 279 12.70 19.82 15.40
C LEU A 279 12.15 21.19 15.02
N GLU A 280 12.16 21.54 13.75
CA GLU A 280 11.59 22.79 13.24
C GLU A 280 10.07 22.82 13.41
N ASP A 281 9.38 21.75 13.03
CA ASP A 281 7.93 21.60 13.21
C ASP A 281 7.54 21.65 14.70
N THR A 282 8.35 21.05 15.57
CA THR A 282 8.13 21.09 17.02
C THR A 282 8.37 22.48 17.59
N LYS A 283 9.41 23.20 17.12
CA LYS A 283 9.66 24.58 17.50
C LYS A 283 8.56 25.52 17.01
N MET A 284 8.07 25.36 15.78
CA MET A 284 6.93 26.13 15.29
C MET A 284 5.64 25.82 16.04
N LYS A 285 5.38 24.54 16.36
CA LYS A 285 4.23 24.15 17.19
C LYS A 285 4.33 24.70 18.61
N LEU A 286 5.50 24.66 19.25
CA LEU A 286 5.71 25.22 20.58
C LEU A 286 5.47 26.72 20.61
N SER A 287 5.90 27.48 19.58
CA SER A 287 5.67 28.92 19.52
C SER A 287 4.22 29.31 19.23
N LEU A 288 3.51 28.49 18.43
CA LEU A 288 2.09 28.64 18.16
C LEU A 288 1.22 28.09 19.32
N ASP A 289 1.63 26.99 19.95
CA ASP A 289 0.94 26.40 21.09
C ASP A 289 1.05 27.27 22.34
N ASP A 290 2.18 27.93 22.57
CA ASP A 290 2.32 28.96 23.66
C ASP A 290 1.36 30.14 23.47
N LEU A 291 1.16 30.58 22.23
CA LEU A 291 0.19 31.62 21.89
C LEU A 291 -1.27 31.11 22.04
N PHE A 292 -1.56 29.88 21.61
CA PHE A 292 -2.88 29.29 21.75
C PHE A 292 -3.19 28.86 23.19
N THR A 293 -2.20 28.40 23.94
CA THR A 293 -2.36 28.05 25.36
C THR A 293 -2.63 29.25 26.23
N GLN A 294 -2.05 30.43 25.90
CA GLN A 294 -2.36 31.68 26.55
C GLN A 294 -3.78 32.20 26.20
N ILE A 295 -4.29 31.86 25.03
CA ILE A 295 -5.61 32.31 24.56
C ILE A 295 -6.75 31.36 24.99
N LYS A 296 -6.49 30.04 25.15
CA LYS A 296 -7.46 29.04 25.53
C LYS A 296 -7.02 28.28 26.80
N ALA A 297 -6.76 28.97 27.87
CA ALA A 297 -6.33 28.37 29.12
C ALA A 297 -7.13 27.10 29.50
N GLY A 298 -6.58 25.93 29.22
CA GLY A 298 -6.82 24.72 29.95
C GLY A 298 -7.78 23.66 29.38
N ASN A 299 -8.28 23.75 28.11
CA ASN A 299 -9.34 22.86 27.66
C ASN A 299 -9.01 21.85 26.54
N VAL A 300 -7.80 21.84 25.98
CA VAL A 300 -7.41 20.84 24.98
C VAL A 300 -6.61 19.73 25.64
N LYS A 301 -7.20 18.53 25.71
CA LYS A 301 -6.49 17.33 26.16
C LYS A 301 -5.82 16.68 24.95
N GLU A 302 -4.55 16.34 25.09
CA GLU A 302 -3.83 15.51 24.14
C GLU A 302 -3.91 14.05 24.56
N LEU A 303 -4.19 13.16 23.60
CA LEU A 303 -4.07 11.72 23.78
C LEU A 303 -2.88 11.23 22.98
N PRO A 304 -1.69 11.05 23.58
CA PRO A 304 -0.55 10.52 22.89
C PRO A 304 -0.68 9.01 22.72
N ILE A 305 -0.36 8.52 21.51
CA ILE A 305 -0.51 7.11 21.13
C ILE A 305 0.77 6.61 20.46
N ILE A 306 1.15 5.39 20.79
CA ILE A 306 2.17 4.62 20.07
C ILE A 306 1.47 3.50 19.31
N VAL A 307 1.72 3.38 18.01
CA VAL A 307 1.13 2.35 17.16
C VAL A 307 2.18 1.33 16.73
N LYS A 308 1.92 0.06 16.99
CA LYS A 308 2.73 -1.06 16.48
C LYS A 308 1.85 -1.98 15.65
N ALA A 309 2.34 -2.42 14.51
CA ALA A 309 1.63 -3.33 13.63
C ALA A 309 2.58 -4.36 13.00
N ASP A 310 2.02 -5.39 12.40
CA ASP A 310 2.78 -6.45 11.74
C ASP A 310 3.42 -6.00 10.42
N VAL A 311 2.78 -5.05 9.70
CA VAL A 311 3.27 -4.49 8.43
C VAL A 311 3.21 -2.96 8.42
N GLN A 312 4.09 -2.33 7.66
CA GLN A 312 4.21 -0.86 7.61
C GLN A 312 2.95 -0.16 7.09
N GLY A 313 2.30 -0.72 6.09
CA GLY A 313 1.04 -0.18 5.58
C GLY A 313 -0.07 -0.14 6.62
N SER A 314 -0.15 -1.16 7.47
CA SER A 314 -1.10 -1.20 8.59
C SER A 314 -0.78 -0.16 9.66
N VAL A 315 0.51 0.08 9.95
CA VAL A 315 0.92 1.17 10.87
C VAL A 315 0.37 2.50 10.40
N GLU A 316 0.57 2.83 9.13
CA GLU A 316 0.12 4.12 8.58
C GLU A 316 -1.41 4.23 8.51
N ALA A 317 -2.10 3.15 8.13
CA ALA A 317 -3.54 3.12 8.09
C ALA A 317 -4.17 3.36 9.47
N VAL A 318 -3.64 2.70 10.50
CA VAL A 318 -4.08 2.88 11.89
C VAL A 318 -3.78 4.31 12.38
N LYS A 319 -2.58 4.83 12.10
CA LYS A 319 -2.20 6.22 12.46
C LYS A 319 -3.18 7.22 11.87
N GLN A 320 -3.51 7.13 10.60
CA GLN A 320 -4.43 8.05 9.94
C GLN A 320 -5.84 7.95 10.50
N SER A 321 -6.34 6.74 10.71
CA SER A 321 -7.69 6.51 11.25
C SER A 321 -7.84 7.06 12.66
N LEU A 322 -6.85 6.86 13.52
CA LEU A 322 -6.86 7.38 14.88
C LEU A 322 -6.72 8.90 14.93
N THR A 323 -5.90 9.49 14.06
CA THR A 323 -5.74 10.96 13.98
C THR A 323 -7.03 11.64 13.55
N LYS A 324 -7.83 11.02 12.68
CA LYS A 324 -9.15 11.53 12.26
C LYS A 324 -10.18 11.60 13.39
N LEU A 325 -9.97 10.88 14.49
CA LEU A 325 -10.85 10.92 15.66
C LEU A 325 -10.65 12.17 16.53
N SER A 326 -9.63 12.99 16.23
CA SER A 326 -9.40 14.25 16.95
C SER A 326 -10.61 15.18 16.83
N ASN A 327 -10.99 15.78 17.97
CA ASN A 327 -12.07 16.76 18.04
C ASN A 327 -11.61 17.99 18.83
N GLU A 328 -12.51 18.93 19.12
CA GLU A 328 -12.19 20.16 19.87
C GLU A 328 -11.78 19.89 21.33
N GLU A 329 -12.22 18.78 21.93
CA GLU A 329 -11.92 18.43 23.31
C GLU A 329 -10.66 17.58 23.47
N VAL A 330 -10.40 16.68 22.51
CA VAL A 330 -9.27 15.75 22.55
C VAL A 330 -8.55 15.71 21.20
N VAL A 331 -7.24 15.94 21.23
CA VAL A 331 -6.37 15.78 20.06
C VAL A 331 -5.64 14.44 20.17
N VAL A 332 -5.85 13.56 19.20
CA VAL A 332 -5.11 12.30 19.09
C VAL A 332 -3.77 12.57 18.40
N LYS A 333 -2.68 12.34 19.14
CA LYS A 333 -1.32 12.55 18.64
C LYS A 333 -0.55 11.24 18.61
N VAL A 334 -0.22 10.75 17.41
CA VAL A 334 0.63 9.57 17.26
C VAL A 334 2.09 10.00 17.38
N ILE A 335 2.73 9.66 18.50
CA ILE A 335 4.12 10.08 18.78
C ILE A 335 5.15 9.11 18.20
N HIS A 336 4.76 7.86 17.94
CA HIS A 336 5.64 6.85 17.35
C HIS A 336 4.81 5.79 16.64
N GLY A 337 5.31 5.28 15.54
CA GLY A 337 4.76 4.14 14.83
C GLY A 337 5.89 3.21 14.36
N GLY A 338 5.70 1.92 14.52
CA GLY A 338 6.71 0.94 14.15
C GLY A 338 6.13 -0.42 13.79
N VAL A 339 6.94 -1.23 13.14
CA VAL A 339 6.63 -2.59 12.72
C VAL A 339 7.23 -3.59 13.71
N GLY A 340 6.54 -4.69 13.91
CA GLY A 340 6.97 -5.78 14.78
C GLY A 340 6.29 -5.79 16.15
N ALA A 341 6.74 -6.70 17.02
CA ALA A 341 6.20 -6.83 18.35
C ALA A 341 6.46 -5.59 19.23
N ILE A 342 5.59 -5.36 20.18
CA ILE A 342 5.76 -4.29 21.17
C ILE A 342 6.94 -4.69 22.08
N ASN A 343 7.97 -3.86 22.12
CA ASN A 343 9.20 -4.10 22.88
C ASN A 343 9.32 -3.19 24.10
N GLU A 344 10.35 -3.40 24.90
CA GLU A 344 10.61 -2.61 26.11
C GLU A 344 10.82 -1.11 25.80
N SER A 345 11.48 -0.78 24.70
CA SER A 345 11.69 0.60 24.26
C SER A 345 10.38 1.32 23.99
N ASP A 346 9.40 0.64 23.39
CA ASP A 346 8.07 1.18 23.15
C ASP A 346 7.36 1.51 24.45
N VAL A 347 7.45 0.61 25.43
CA VAL A 347 6.86 0.79 26.77
C VAL A 347 7.53 1.92 27.52
N THR A 348 8.85 2.03 27.45
CA THR A 348 9.61 3.12 28.09
C THR A 348 9.22 4.47 27.53
N LEU A 349 9.09 4.58 26.20
CA LEU A 349 8.62 5.79 25.53
C LEU A 349 7.19 6.14 25.95
N ALA A 350 6.30 5.15 26.03
CA ALA A 350 4.91 5.35 26.46
C ALA A 350 4.84 5.84 27.90
N ALA A 351 5.65 5.28 28.82
CA ALA A 351 5.72 5.71 30.20
C ALA A 351 6.20 7.17 30.32
N ALA A 352 7.26 7.53 29.60
CA ALA A 352 7.81 8.88 29.59
C ALA A 352 6.87 9.93 28.99
N SER A 353 6.05 9.55 28.03
CA SER A 353 5.14 10.43 27.29
C SER A 353 3.69 10.35 27.78
N ASN A 354 3.41 9.51 28.78
CA ASN A 354 2.06 9.21 29.26
C ASN A 354 1.12 8.74 28.12
N ALA A 355 1.65 7.92 27.23
CA ALA A 355 0.98 7.44 26.02
C ALA A 355 0.35 6.06 26.21
N ILE A 356 -0.63 5.77 25.37
CA ILE A 356 -1.23 4.44 25.22
C ILE A 356 -0.55 3.73 24.05
N ILE A 357 -0.29 2.44 24.18
CA ILE A 357 0.23 1.62 23.08
C ILE A 357 -0.92 0.86 22.43
N ILE A 358 -1.05 1.00 21.11
CA ILE A 358 -2.00 0.26 20.31
C ILE A 358 -1.22 -0.72 19.43
N GLY A 359 -1.48 -2.02 19.61
CA GLY A 359 -0.92 -3.10 18.81
C GLY A 359 -1.96 -3.66 17.84
N PHE A 360 -1.65 -3.64 16.56
CA PHE A 360 -2.48 -4.20 15.50
C PHE A 360 -1.84 -5.46 14.93
N ASN A 361 -2.43 -6.63 15.16
CA ASN A 361 -1.89 -7.96 14.84
C ASN A 361 -0.50 -8.27 15.42
N VAL A 362 -0.13 -7.62 16.51
CA VAL A 362 1.12 -7.84 17.24
C VAL A 362 0.85 -8.01 18.72
N ARG A 363 1.83 -8.55 19.43
CA ARG A 363 1.75 -8.72 20.89
C ARG A 363 3.01 -8.16 21.55
N PRO A 364 2.94 -7.78 22.83
CA PRO A 364 4.12 -7.43 23.59
C PRO A 364 4.98 -8.67 23.82
N ASP A 365 6.30 -8.50 23.79
CA ASP A 365 7.21 -9.54 24.28
C ASP A 365 7.14 -9.64 25.82
N ALA A 366 7.78 -10.65 26.40
CA ALA A 366 7.73 -10.90 27.84
C ALA A 366 8.27 -9.72 28.66
N THR A 367 9.36 -9.10 28.21
CA THR A 367 10.00 -7.96 28.87
C THR A 367 9.10 -6.73 28.78
N ALA A 368 8.51 -6.45 27.61
CA ALA A 368 7.58 -5.35 27.42
C ALA A 368 6.35 -5.49 28.31
N LYS A 369 5.79 -6.67 28.42
CA LYS A 369 4.63 -6.95 29.28
C LYS A 369 4.93 -6.67 30.74
N SER A 370 6.09 -7.15 31.26
CA SER A 370 6.52 -6.91 32.63
C SER A 370 6.77 -5.43 32.91
N THR A 371 7.41 -4.73 31.99
CA THR A 371 7.70 -3.29 32.10
C THR A 371 6.40 -2.47 32.06
N ALA A 372 5.43 -2.84 31.21
CA ALA A 372 4.14 -2.19 31.13
C ALA A 372 3.33 -2.30 32.43
N GLU A 373 3.36 -3.46 33.07
CA GLU A 373 2.71 -3.68 34.39
C GLU A 373 3.37 -2.83 35.48
N ARG A 374 4.70 -2.78 35.51
CA ARG A 374 5.46 -1.97 36.47
C ARG A 374 5.27 -0.48 36.27
N GLU A 375 5.30 0.02 35.05
CA GLU A 375 5.19 1.44 34.71
C GLU A 375 3.73 1.89 34.52
N LYS A 376 2.78 1.00 34.66
CA LYS A 376 1.34 1.24 34.46
C LYS A 376 1.01 1.82 33.09
N VAL A 377 1.64 1.29 32.04
CA VAL A 377 1.37 1.63 30.66
C VAL A 377 0.23 0.76 30.16
N ASP A 378 -0.78 1.40 29.55
CA ASP A 378 -1.92 0.71 28.95
C ASP A 378 -1.56 0.23 27.53
N ILE A 379 -1.71 -1.07 27.32
CA ILE A 379 -1.48 -1.71 26.01
C ILE A 379 -2.82 -2.29 25.52
N ARG A 380 -3.27 -1.83 24.37
CA ARG A 380 -4.50 -2.30 23.71
C ARG A 380 -4.15 -3.06 22.44
N LEU A 381 -4.66 -4.29 22.33
CA LEU A 381 -4.38 -5.20 21.22
C LEU A 381 -5.62 -5.42 20.36
N TYR A 382 -5.49 -5.24 19.04
CA TYR A 382 -6.58 -5.37 18.09
C TYR A 382 -6.17 -6.19 16.87
N ARG A 383 -7.15 -6.83 16.24
CA ARG A 383 -6.97 -7.57 14.99
C ARG A 383 -7.69 -6.92 13.81
N VAL A 384 -8.72 -6.17 14.10
CA VAL A 384 -9.54 -5.47 13.11
C VAL A 384 -9.52 -3.99 13.43
N ILE A 385 -9.31 -3.17 12.41
CA ILE A 385 -9.13 -1.72 12.59
C ILE A 385 -10.35 -1.03 13.23
N TYR A 386 -11.55 -1.50 12.96
CA TYR A 386 -12.78 -0.97 13.58
C TYR A 386 -12.76 -1.09 15.10
N GLN A 387 -12.21 -2.16 15.65
CA GLN A 387 -12.08 -2.36 17.10
C GLN A 387 -11.14 -1.36 17.76
N ALA A 388 -10.19 -0.83 17.03
CA ALA A 388 -9.25 0.18 17.54
C ALA A 388 -9.86 1.59 17.50
N ILE A 389 -10.84 1.81 16.65
CA ILE A 389 -11.51 3.10 16.45
C ILE A 389 -12.64 3.30 17.47
N GLU A 390 -13.35 2.23 17.82
CA GLU A 390 -14.36 2.21 18.89
C GLU A 390 -13.73 2.39 20.28
#